data_d33dd87c1c9e7b046d852b359637a982
#
_entry.id   d33dd87c1c9e7b046d852b359637a982
#
_cell.length_a   1.000
_cell.length_b   1.000
_cell.length_c   1.000
_cell.angle_alpha   90.00
_cell.angle_beta   90.00
_cell.angle_gamma   90.00
#
_symmetry.space_group_name_H-M   'P 1'
#
loop_
_entity.id
_entity.type
_entity.pdbx_description
1 polymer ?
#
loop_
_entity_poly.entity_id
_entity_poly.type
_entity_poly.pdbx_seq_one_letter_code
_entity_poly.pdbx_strand_id
1 'polypeptide(L)'
;MYRYFIQPQFNKFTNSVFGYEMLIRKWQDGRWQLPKDFASIPIEIQTELLKRAAIELSLKVESVSFNLNRTQFVNAHINEALIAAQQQIYPIILTVEVTEEPNDHVTIDQLRQQIEIYDQHGIEISLDDVATGVNTLDHIKPLLTEVTEIKLAMQNFREEKRDAEIEDQLRIWTQVADQYQLRLILEGVENDAEDQLADRFDIAIRQGYYYGKPHLFKLKGDQNLAG
;
A
#
# COMPACT_ATOMS: atom_id res chain seq x y z
N MET A 1 6.51 1.15 22.08
CA MET A 1 5.50 2.11 21.59
C MET A 1 5.49 2.02 20.07
N TYR A 2 4.30 2.06 19.43
CA TYR A 2 4.15 2.03 17.97
C TYR A 2 3.57 3.34 17.47
N ARG A 3 3.93 3.76 16.23
CA ARG A 3 3.36 4.87 15.47
C ARG A 3 3.42 4.58 13.98
N TYR A 4 2.56 5.25 13.24
CA TYR A 4 2.65 5.27 11.79
C TYR A 4 3.62 6.36 11.30
N PHE A 5 4.46 5.97 10.38
CA PHE A 5 5.07 6.86 9.42
C PHE A 5 4.20 6.83 8.18
N ILE A 6 4.01 7.97 7.56
CA ILE A 6 3.19 8.06 6.36
C ILE A 6 4.05 8.45 5.17
N GLN A 7 3.77 7.83 4.03
CA GLN A 7 4.40 8.19 2.76
C GLN A 7 3.32 8.60 1.76
N PRO A 8 3.46 9.77 1.09
CA PRO A 8 2.43 10.25 0.20
C PRO A 8 2.37 9.44 -1.10
N GLN A 9 1.16 9.13 -1.53
CA GLN A 9 0.78 8.71 -2.87
C GLN A 9 0.27 9.95 -3.59
N PHE A 10 1.04 10.43 -4.57
CA PHE A 10 0.79 11.71 -5.22
C PHE A 10 0.14 11.52 -6.59
N ASN A 11 -0.94 12.21 -6.83
CA ASN A 11 -1.57 12.25 -8.14
C ASN A 11 -0.99 13.43 -8.95
N LYS A 12 -0.20 13.10 -9.96
CA LYS A 12 0.49 14.06 -10.84
C LYS A 12 -0.48 14.92 -11.65
N PHE A 13 -1.61 14.36 -12.08
CA PHE A 13 -2.57 15.07 -12.94
C PHE A 13 -3.40 16.08 -12.18
N THR A 14 -3.80 15.75 -10.95
CA THR A 14 -4.52 16.70 -10.08
C THR A 14 -3.58 17.57 -9.24
N ASN A 15 -2.28 17.27 -9.25
CA ASN A 15 -1.26 17.92 -8.45
C ASN A 15 -1.60 17.94 -6.95
N SER A 16 -2.06 16.79 -6.43
CA SER A 16 -2.49 16.65 -5.04
C SER A 16 -2.10 15.29 -4.46
N VAL A 17 -2.04 15.21 -3.14
CA VAL A 17 -1.89 13.92 -2.45
C VAL A 17 -3.19 13.16 -2.57
N PHE A 18 -3.15 11.97 -3.17
CA PHE A 18 -4.26 11.04 -3.30
C PHE A 18 -4.51 10.31 -1.98
N GLY A 19 -3.45 9.76 -1.40
CA GLY A 19 -3.51 8.98 -0.18
C GLY A 19 -2.18 8.92 0.54
N TYR A 20 -2.15 8.15 1.62
CA TYR A 20 -0.92 7.86 2.35
C TYR A 20 -0.79 6.37 2.63
N GLU A 21 0.39 5.83 2.38
CA GLU A 21 0.76 4.51 2.89
C GLU A 21 1.12 4.60 4.37
N MET A 22 0.51 3.71 5.18
CA MET A 22 0.60 3.68 6.64
C MET A 22 1.68 2.69 7.09
N LEU A 23 2.90 3.18 7.28
CA LEU A 23 4.09 2.38 7.59
C LEU A 23 4.34 2.33 9.08
N ILE A 24 3.96 1.22 9.75
CA ILE A 24 4.14 1.09 11.19
C ILE A 24 5.61 1.04 11.60
N ARG A 25 5.95 1.74 12.67
CA ARG A 25 7.29 1.75 13.28
C ARG A 25 7.19 1.54 14.77
N LYS A 26 8.24 0.95 15.34
CA LYS A 26 8.41 0.72 16.76
C LYS A 26 9.47 1.65 17.33
N TRP A 27 9.14 2.35 18.42
CA TRP A 27 10.15 3.07 19.19
C TRP A 27 10.91 2.10 20.07
N GLN A 28 12.20 1.98 19.82
CA GLN A 28 13.11 1.12 20.55
C GLN A 28 14.52 1.71 20.52
N ASP A 29 15.27 1.61 21.62
CA ASP A 29 16.64 2.10 21.76
C ASP A 29 16.83 3.57 21.35
N GLY A 30 15.86 4.43 21.76
CA GLY A 30 15.91 5.87 21.51
C GLY A 30 15.64 6.30 20.07
N ARG A 31 15.13 5.41 19.20
CA ARG A 31 14.84 5.71 17.79
C ARG A 31 13.65 4.90 17.25
N TRP A 32 13.07 5.40 16.19
CA TRP A 32 12.08 4.68 15.40
C TRP A 32 12.75 3.67 14.48
N GLN A 33 12.24 2.44 14.49
CA GLN A 33 12.80 1.32 13.72
C GLN A 33 11.67 0.53 13.08
N LEU A 34 12.01 -0.23 12.02
CA LEU A 34 11.14 -1.27 11.50
C LEU A 34 10.92 -2.33 12.58
N PRO A 35 9.68 -2.77 12.83
CA PRO A 35 9.43 -3.94 13.65
C PRO A 35 10.17 -5.16 13.10
N LYS A 36 10.77 -5.96 13.94
CA LYS A 36 11.44 -7.21 13.51
C LYS A 36 10.45 -8.26 13.02
N ASP A 37 9.24 -8.20 13.53
CA ASP A 37 8.15 -9.09 13.19
C ASP A 37 6.86 -8.26 13.20
N PHE A 38 6.33 -8.00 12.02
CA PHE A 38 5.11 -7.24 11.81
C PHE A 38 3.88 -8.05 12.23
N ALA A 39 3.90 -9.38 12.05
CA ALA A 39 2.78 -10.25 12.40
C ALA A 39 2.53 -10.34 13.91
N SER A 40 3.54 -10.07 14.72
CA SER A 40 3.41 -10.04 16.19
C SER A 40 2.77 -8.77 16.75
N ILE A 41 2.50 -7.75 15.93
CA ILE A 41 1.88 -6.52 16.40
C ILE A 41 0.37 -6.75 16.51
N PRO A 42 -0.24 -6.59 17.71
CA PRO A 42 -1.68 -6.75 17.85
C PRO A 42 -2.45 -5.86 16.89
N ILE A 43 -3.44 -6.43 16.19
CA ILE A 43 -4.22 -5.71 15.20
C ILE A 43 -5.00 -4.55 15.81
N GLU A 44 -5.40 -4.66 17.07
CA GLU A 44 -6.08 -3.61 17.82
C GLU A 44 -5.24 -2.34 17.96
N ILE A 45 -3.93 -2.51 18.17
CA ILE A 45 -2.98 -1.37 18.22
C ILE A 45 -2.88 -0.72 16.85
N GLN A 46 -2.77 -1.53 15.80
CA GLN A 46 -2.64 -1.03 14.45
C GLN A 46 -3.90 -0.29 14.00
N THR A 47 -5.06 -0.89 14.18
CA THR A 47 -6.35 -0.27 13.78
C THR A 47 -6.70 0.95 14.63
N GLU A 48 -6.36 0.98 15.90
CA GLU A 48 -6.58 2.17 16.73
C GLU A 48 -5.71 3.36 16.27
N LEU A 49 -4.45 3.11 15.96
CA LEU A 49 -3.56 4.13 15.39
C LEU A 49 -4.01 4.56 13.99
N LEU A 50 -4.45 3.62 13.16
CA LEU A 50 -4.98 3.87 11.82
C LEU A 50 -6.20 4.80 11.89
N LYS A 51 -7.18 4.49 12.73
CA LYS A 51 -8.39 5.30 12.91
C LYS A 51 -8.05 6.72 13.33
N ARG A 52 -7.17 6.88 14.30
CA ARG A 52 -6.75 8.21 14.77
C ARG A 52 -6.07 9.01 13.67
N ALA A 53 -5.18 8.38 12.90
CA ALA A 53 -4.51 9.01 11.77
C ALA A 53 -5.50 9.39 10.66
N ALA A 54 -6.37 8.47 10.26
CA ALA A 54 -7.36 8.69 9.22
C ALA A 54 -8.33 9.83 9.56
N ILE A 55 -8.79 9.92 10.82
CA ILE A 55 -9.65 11.05 11.28
C ILE A 55 -8.92 12.39 11.11
N GLU A 56 -7.63 12.47 11.40
CA GLU A 56 -6.85 13.71 11.24
C GLU A 56 -6.52 14.04 9.77
N LEU A 57 -6.51 13.02 8.91
CA LEU A 57 -6.34 13.13 7.45
C LEU A 57 -7.67 13.37 6.72
N SER A 58 -8.80 13.20 7.41
CA SER A 58 -10.14 13.41 6.85
C SER A 58 -10.22 14.76 6.12
N LEU A 59 -10.85 14.77 4.97
CA LEU A 59 -10.98 15.91 4.06
C LEU A 59 -9.66 16.35 3.35
N LYS A 60 -8.57 15.63 3.55
CA LYS A 60 -7.27 15.95 2.90
C LYS A 60 -6.85 14.92 1.86
N VAL A 61 -7.29 13.67 2.03
CA VAL A 61 -6.95 12.56 1.16
C VAL A 61 -8.15 11.65 0.94
N GLU A 62 -8.11 10.89 -0.13
CA GLU A 62 -9.17 9.95 -0.49
C GLU A 62 -8.96 8.59 0.19
N SER A 63 -7.70 8.16 0.35
CA SER A 63 -7.36 6.82 0.80
C SER A 63 -6.22 6.81 1.82
N VAL A 64 -6.21 5.76 2.64
CA VAL A 64 -5.05 5.33 3.41
C VAL A 64 -4.82 3.85 3.17
N SER A 65 -3.57 3.44 2.96
CA SER A 65 -3.28 2.04 2.69
C SER A 65 -2.58 1.35 3.88
N PHE A 66 -2.86 0.05 4.01
CA PHE A 66 -2.47 -0.80 5.12
C PHE A 66 -1.92 -2.12 4.62
N ASN A 67 -0.69 -2.44 4.99
CA ASN A 67 0.03 -3.62 4.52
C ASN A 67 -0.35 -4.89 5.28
N LEU A 68 -0.70 -5.95 4.56
CA LEU A 68 -0.86 -7.31 5.07
C LEU A 68 -0.14 -8.31 4.18
N ASN A 69 0.54 -9.29 4.79
CA ASN A 69 0.92 -10.47 4.03
C ASN A 69 -0.30 -11.38 3.79
N ARG A 70 -0.17 -12.38 2.91
CA ARG A 70 -1.28 -13.24 2.51
C ARG A 70 -1.90 -14.00 3.68
N THR A 71 -1.09 -14.49 4.62
CA THR A 71 -1.57 -15.19 5.82
C THR A 71 -2.40 -14.27 6.71
N GLN A 72 -1.96 -13.02 6.89
CA GLN A 72 -2.71 -12.01 7.63
C GLN A 72 -4.00 -11.62 6.90
N PHE A 73 -3.95 -11.51 5.57
CA PHE A 73 -5.05 -11.11 4.73
C PHE A 73 -6.28 -12.03 4.86
N VAL A 74 -6.06 -13.35 5.01
CA VAL A 74 -7.15 -14.32 5.19
C VAL A 74 -7.49 -14.60 6.66
N ASN A 75 -6.90 -13.88 7.60
CA ASN A 75 -7.13 -14.07 9.03
C ASN A 75 -8.43 -13.39 9.47
N ALA A 76 -9.41 -14.15 9.95
CA ALA A 76 -10.72 -13.65 10.32
C ALA A 76 -10.69 -12.53 11.39
N HIS A 77 -9.82 -12.64 12.40
CA HIS A 77 -9.71 -11.63 13.45
C HIS A 77 -9.17 -10.30 12.92
N ILE A 78 -8.17 -10.35 12.01
CA ILE A 78 -7.65 -9.16 11.34
C ILE A 78 -8.74 -8.53 10.48
N ASN A 79 -9.49 -9.34 9.73
CA ASN A 79 -10.54 -8.89 8.85
C ASN A 79 -11.65 -8.16 9.60
N GLU A 80 -12.13 -8.73 10.71
CA GLU A 80 -13.14 -8.08 11.56
C GLU A 80 -12.65 -6.73 12.08
N ALA A 81 -11.39 -6.64 12.50
CA ALA A 81 -10.81 -5.40 13.01
C ALA A 81 -10.69 -4.30 11.92
N LEU A 82 -10.30 -4.68 10.68
CA LEU A 82 -10.19 -3.74 9.57
C LEU A 82 -11.56 -3.29 9.06
N ILE A 83 -12.54 -4.18 8.97
CA ILE A 83 -13.92 -3.84 8.62
C ILE A 83 -14.50 -2.85 9.65
N ALA A 84 -14.30 -3.11 10.94
CA ALA A 84 -14.73 -2.19 11.98
C ALA A 84 -13.99 -0.83 11.92
N ALA A 85 -12.72 -0.83 11.50
CA ALA A 85 -11.97 0.40 11.30
C ALA A 85 -12.51 1.20 10.09
N GLN A 86 -12.76 0.55 8.95
CA GLN A 86 -13.33 1.19 7.76
C GLN A 86 -14.64 1.91 8.05
N GLN A 87 -15.54 1.27 8.80
CA GLN A 87 -16.81 1.88 9.20
C GLN A 87 -16.64 3.18 9.99
N GLN A 88 -15.53 3.32 10.73
CA GLN A 88 -15.26 4.49 11.59
C GLN A 88 -14.49 5.60 10.89
N ILE A 89 -13.75 5.27 9.82
CA ILE A 89 -12.93 6.27 9.10
C ILE A 89 -13.61 6.84 7.86
N TYR A 90 -14.76 6.30 7.46
CA TYR A 90 -15.51 6.85 6.31
C TYR A 90 -15.66 8.38 6.45
N PRO A 91 -15.46 9.17 5.39
CA PRO A 91 -15.39 8.79 3.96
C PRO A 91 -13.99 8.42 3.43
N ILE A 92 -12.95 8.35 4.27
CA ILE A 92 -11.66 7.82 3.81
C ILE A 92 -11.82 6.33 3.48
N ILE A 93 -11.26 5.93 2.36
CA ILE A 93 -11.23 4.53 1.93
C ILE A 93 -9.98 3.87 2.49
N LEU A 94 -10.15 2.73 3.15
CA LEU A 94 -9.04 1.85 3.51
C LEU A 94 -8.69 0.98 2.31
N THR A 95 -7.46 1.08 1.83
CA THR A 95 -6.91 0.17 0.84
C THR A 95 -6.01 -0.85 1.55
N VAL A 96 -6.28 -2.13 1.42
CA VAL A 96 -5.41 -3.18 1.95
C VAL A 96 -4.43 -3.60 0.87
N GLU A 97 -3.14 -3.37 1.13
CA GLU A 97 -2.04 -3.78 0.25
C GLU A 97 -1.63 -5.21 0.61
N VAL A 98 -1.80 -6.13 -0.35
CA VAL A 98 -1.47 -7.54 -0.15
C VAL A 98 -0.06 -7.78 -0.65
N THR A 99 0.86 -7.91 0.31
CA THR A 99 2.26 -8.23 0.02
C THR A 99 2.45 -9.74 -0.12
N GLU A 100 3.42 -10.14 -0.93
CA GLU A 100 3.77 -11.54 -1.03
C GLU A 100 4.41 -12.06 0.27
N GLU A 101 4.22 -13.34 0.53
CA GLU A 101 4.87 -14.05 1.63
C GLU A 101 5.49 -15.33 1.09
N PRO A 102 6.84 -15.48 1.10
CA PRO A 102 7.47 -16.69 0.65
C PRO A 102 6.99 -17.91 1.45
N ASN A 103 6.59 -18.96 0.75
CA ASN A 103 6.10 -20.21 1.33
C ASN A 103 4.79 -20.12 2.14
N ASP A 104 3.95 -19.13 1.86
CA ASP A 104 2.59 -19.17 2.37
C ASP A 104 1.82 -20.37 1.76
N HIS A 105 0.77 -20.77 2.43
CA HIS A 105 -0.14 -21.84 1.97
C HIS A 105 -1.50 -21.29 1.55
N VAL A 106 -1.59 -19.99 1.33
CA VAL A 106 -2.84 -19.31 0.97
C VAL A 106 -3.11 -19.52 -0.53
N THR A 107 -4.26 -20.09 -0.83
CA THR A 107 -4.68 -20.35 -2.20
C THR A 107 -5.29 -19.09 -2.84
N ILE A 108 -5.31 -19.04 -4.18
CA ILE A 108 -6.00 -17.99 -4.93
C ILE A 108 -7.50 -17.94 -4.55
N ASP A 109 -8.15 -19.07 -4.35
CA ASP A 109 -9.58 -19.10 -3.96
C ASP A 109 -9.81 -18.49 -2.57
N GLN A 110 -8.90 -18.69 -1.62
CA GLN A 110 -8.97 -18.04 -0.31
C GLN A 110 -8.79 -16.52 -0.41
N LEU A 111 -7.84 -16.07 -1.26
CA LEU A 111 -7.66 -14.64 -1.53
C LEU A 111 -8.93 -14.03 -2.15
N ARG A 112 -9.52 -14.68 -3.16
CA ARG A 112 -10.76 -14.23 -3.81
C ARG A 112 -11.92 -14.09 -2.84
N GLN A 113 -12.15 -15.11 -2.01
CA GLN A 113 -13.20 -15.07 -0.98
C GLN A 113 -12.99 -13.89 -0.02
N GLN A 114 -11.74 -13.62 0.34
CA GLN A 114 -11.44 -12.52 1.24
C GLN A 114 -11.56 -11.14 0.55
N ILE A 115 -11.19 -11.04 -0.71
CA ILE A 115 -11.39 -9.81 -1.52
C ILE A 115 -12.88 -9.48 -1.57
N GLU A 116 -13.74 -10.47 -1.86
CA GLU A 116 -15.19 -10.28 -1.90
C GLU A 116 -15.75 -9.78 -0.55
N ILE A 117 -15.26 -10.31 0.57
CA ILE A 117 -15.66 -9.84 1.90
C ILE A 117 -15.25 -8.37 2.11
N TYR A 118 -14.04 -7.99 1.75
CA TYR A 118 -13.58 -6.61 1.91
C TYR A 118 -14.34 -5.64 1.00
N ASP A 119 -14.60 -6.01 -0.26
CA ASP A 119 -15.36 -5.21 -1.22
C ASP A 119 -16.77 -4.90 -0.70
N GLN A 120 -17.48 -5.90 -0.14
CA GLN A 120 -18.80 -5.73 0.47
C GLN A 120 -18.81 -4.72 1.62
N HIS A 121 -17.65 -4.39 2.19
CA HIS A 121 -17.50 -3.43 3.29
C HIS A 121 -16.82 -2.12 2.87
N GLY A 122 -16.61 -1.92 1.56
CA GLY A 122 -16.02 -0.71 1.01
C GLY A 122 -14.52 -0.57 1.28
N ILE A 123 -13.82 -1.69 1.47
CA ILE A 123 -12.36 -1.76 1.57
C ILE A 123 -11.80 -2.11 0.20
N GLU A 124 -10.91 -1.29 -0.32
CA GLU A 124 -10.23 -1.54 -1.59
C GLU A 124 -9.02 -2.47 -1.40
N ILE A 125 -8.69 -3.22 -2.45
CA ILE A 125 -7.55 -4.13 -2.42
C ILE A 125 -6.52 -3.72 -3.47
N SER A 126 -5.28 -3.64 -3.03
CA SER A 126 -4.10 -3.42 -3.86
C SER A 126 -3.20 -4.66 -3.86
N LEU A 127 -2.77 -5.09 -5.04
CA LEU A 127 -1.72 -6.10 -5.16
C LEU A 127 -0.37 -5.39 -5.23
N ASP A 128 0.44 -5.63 -4.21
CA ASP A 128 1.74 -4.98 -4.07
C ASP A 128 2.86 -5.72 -4.81
N ASP A 129 3.93 -5.00 -5.15
CA ASP A 129 5.16 -5.53 -5.76
C ASP A 129 4.92 -6.40 -7.02
N VAL A 130 3.98 -5.99 -7.90
CA VAL A 130 3.73 -6.74 -9.14
C VAL A 130 4.98 -6.77 -10.04
N ALA A 131 5.11 -7.81 -10.85
CA ALA A 131 6.27 -8.13 -11.72
C ALA A 131 7.52 -8.65 -10.99
N THR A 132 7.47 -8.79 -9.69
CA THR A 132 8.59 -9.34 -8.90
C THR A 132 8.14 -10.51 -8.04
N GLY A 133 9.07 -11.30 -7.54
CA GLY A 133 8.79 -12.43 -6.67
C GLY A 133 7.77 -13.41 -7.24
N VAL A 134 6.71 -13.70 -6.47
CA VAL A 134 5.60 -14.57 -6.89
C VAL A 134 4.46 -13.79 -7.56
N ASN A 135 4.46 -12.45 -7.49
CA ASN A 135 3.41 -11.61 -8.06
C ASN A 135 3.62 -11.37 -9.58
N THR A 136 3.94 -12.45 -10.31
CA THR A 136 3.99 -12.43 -11.77
C THR A 136 2.58 -12.35 -12.37
N LEU A 137 2.48 -11.80 -13.59
CA LEU A 137 1.19 -11.64 -14.27
C LEU A 137 0.40 -12.96 -14.35
N ASP A 138 1.06 -14.06 -14.72
CA ASP A 138 0.38 -15.36 -14.84
C ASP A 138 -0.18 -15.83 -13.48
N HIS A 139 0.54 -15.55 -12.39
CA HIS A 139 0.12 -16.00 -11.07
C HIS A 139 -1.04 -15.18 -10.51
N ILE A 140 -1.01 -13.84 -10.66
CA ILE A 140 -2.04 -12.97 -10.08
C ILE A 140 -3.21 -12.68 -11.03
N LYS A 141 -3.11 -13.08 -12.31
CA LYS A 141 -4.15 -12.86 -13.31
C LYS A 141 -5.57 -13.23 -12.86
N PRO A 142 -5.80 -14.33 -12.09
CA PRO A 142 -7.13 -14.66 -11.58
C PRO A 142 -7.72 -13.65 -10.60
N LEU A 143 -6.89 -12.76 -10.02
CA LEU A 143 -7.32 -11.75 -9.05
C LEU A 143 -7.58 -10.38 -9.68
N LEU A 144 -7.05 -10.11 -10.89
CA LEU A 144 -7.08 -8.78 -11.51
C LEU A 144 -8.49 -8.23 -11.79
N THR A 145 -9.50 -9.09 -11.88
CA THR A 145 -10.91 -8.65 -12.04
C THR A 145 -11.60 -8.31 -10.72
N GLU A 146 -10.96 -8.55 -9.60
CA GLU A 146 -11.55 -8.47 -8.26
C GLU A 146 -10.86 -7.43 -7.36
N VAL A 147 -9.66 -6.99 -7.77
CA VAL A 147 -8.90 -5.94 -7.05
C VAL A 147 -9.12 -4.58 -7.69
N THR A 148 -8.81 -3.52 -6.98
CA THR A 148 -8.97 -2.14 -7.45
C THR A 148 -7.66 -1.49 -7.87
N GLU A 149 -6.53 -2.02 -7.39
CA GLU A 149 -5.24 -1.38 -7.52
C GLU A 149 -4.10 -2.40 -7.65
N ILE A 150 -3.06 -2.00 -8.37
CA ILE A 150 -1.78 -2.68 -8.43
C ILE A 150 -0.64 -1.68 -8.23
N LYS A 151 0.47 -2.11 -7.61
CA LYS A 151 1.64 -1.29 -7.35
C LYS A 151 2.87 -1.89 -8.00
N LEU A 152 3.53 -1.12 -8.87
CA LEU A 152 4.77 -1.51 -9.54
C LEU A 152 5.95 -0.76 -8.90
N ALA A 153 6.83 -1.50 -8.24
CA ALA A 153 7.94 -0.95 -7.48
C ALA A 153 9.25 -0.95 -8.28
N MET A 154 9.68 0.22 -8.79
CA MET A 154 10.95 0.33 -9.52
C MET A 154 12.17 -0.01 -8.65
N GLN A 155 12.10 0.22 -7.33
CA GLN A 155 13.19 -0.12 -6.43
C GLN A 155 13.52 -1.62 -6.45
N ASN A 156 12.54 -2.50 -6.62
CA ASN A 156 12.76 -3.95 -6.66
C ASN A 156 13.62 -4.34 -7.86
N PHE A 157 13.36 -3.74 -9.03
CA PHE A 157 14.19 -3.97 -10.23
C PHE A 157 15.62 -3.48 -10.02
N ARG A 158 15.81 -2.32 -9.37
CA ARG A 158 17.15 -1.80 -9.05
C ARG A 158 17.91 -2.71 -8.09
N GLU A 159 17.26 -3.19 -7.05
CA GLU A 159 17.85 -4.13 -6.08
C GLU A 159 18.25 -5.45 -6.73
N GLU A 160 17.45 -5.94 -7.68
CA GLU A 160 17.73 -7.14 -8.48
C GLU A 160 18.69 -6.88 -9.66
N LYS A 161 19.15 -5.64 -9.87
CA LYS A 161 20.00 -5.20 -11.00
C LYS A 161 19.34 -5.44 -12.38
N ARG A 162 18.05 -5.23 -12.44
CA ARG A 162 17.18 -5.37 -13.61
C ARG A 162 16.65 -4.03 -14.12
N ASP A 163 17.38 -2.94 -13.89
CA ASP A 163 16.97 -1.57 -14.29
C ASP A 163 16.58 -1.49 -15.77
N ALA A 164 17.25 -2.23 -16.64
CA ALA A 164 16.96 -2.26 -18.07
C ALA A 164 15.55 -2.79 -18.42
N GLU A 165 14.90 -3.49 -17.50
CA GLU A 165 13.57 -4.06 -17.71
C GLU A 165 12.44 -3.09 -17.28
N ILE A 166 12.75 -2.05 -16.53
CA ILE A 166 11.73 -1.14 -15.94
C ILE A 166 10.78 -0.60 -17.02
N GLU A 167 11.32 -0.09 -18.13
CA GLU A 167 10.48 0.51 -19.19
C GLU A 167 9.56 -0.52 -19.87
N ASP A 168 10.01 -1.75 -20.06
CA ASP A 168 9.19 -2.83 -20.62
C ASP A 168 8.12 -3.27 -19.63
N GLN A 169 8.45 -3.34 -18.33
CA GLN A 169 7.48 -3.65 -17.29
C GLN A 169 6.42 -2.53 -17.15
N LEU A 170 6.82 -1.28 -17.20
CA LEU A 170 5.88 -0.16 -17.24
C LEU A 170 4.88 -0.30 -18.39
N ARG A 171 5.36 -0.64 -19.60
CA ARG A 171 4.50 -0.85 -20.78
C ARG A 171 3.51 -2.00 -20.55
N ILE A 172 3.97 -3.12 -20.00
CA ILE A 172 3.13 -4.29 -19.73
C ILE A 172 2.06 -3.95 -18.69
N TRP A 173 2.47 -3.39 -17.56
CA TRP A 173 1.56 -3.17 -16.42
C TRP A 173 0.60 -2.00 -16.62
N THR A 174 0.97 -0.99 -17.41
CA THR A 174 0.03 0.03 -17.86
C THR A 174 -1.08 -0.59 -18.74
N GLN A 175 -0.73 -1.47 -19.69
CA GLN A 175 -1.72 -2.18 -20.50
C GLN A 175 -2.61 -3.11 -19.65
N VAL A 176 -2.05 -3.79 -18.66
CA VAL A 176 -2.81 -4.61 -17.72
C VAL A 176 -3.78 -3.75 -16.91
N ALA A 177 -3.30 -2.63 -16.37
CA ALA A 177 -4.14 -1.70 -15.62
C ALA A 177 -5.31 -1.19 -16.47
N ASP A 178 -5.06 -0.79 -17.72
CA ASP A 178 -6.09 -0.34 -18.64
C ASP A 178 -7.11 -1.45 -18.96
N GLN A 179 -6.61 -2.67 -19.24
CA GLN A 179 -7.45 -3.80 -19.59
C GLN A 179 -8.41 -4.20 -18.46
N TYR A 180 -7.95 -4.17 -17.23
CA TYR A 180 -8.71 -4.57 -16.05
C TYR A 180 -9.33 -3.40 -15.30
N GLN A 181 -9.13 -2.16 -15.79
CA GLN A 181 -9.61 -0.92 -15.16
C GLN A 181 -9.09 -0.71 -13.73
N LEU A 182 -7.81 -1.03 -13.54
CA LEU A 182 -7.12 -0.93 -12.26
C LEU A 182 -6.43 0.43 -12.11
N ARG A 183 -6.36 0.92 -10.89
CA ARG A 183 -5.45 2.00 -10.52
C ARG A 183 -4.02 1.44 -10.48
N LEU A 184 -3.11 2.04 -11.24
CA LEU A 184 -1.69 1.73 -11.19
C LEU A 184 -0.97 2.78 -10.37
N ILE A 185 -0.28 2.35 -9.31
CA ILE A 185 0.67 3.18 -8.56
C ILE A 185 2.09 2.80 -8.96
N LEU A 186 2.87 3.80 -9.37
CA LEU A 186 4.30 3.62 -9.60
C LEU A 186 5.07 4.00 -8.36
N GLU A 187 5.80 3.04 -7.80
CA GLU A 187 6.63 3.23 -6.63
C GLU A 187 8.11 3.39 -6.95
N GLY A 188 8.84 3.94 -5.97
CA GLY A 188 10.28 4.13 -6.08
C GLY A 188 10.70 5.25 -7.02
N VAL A 189 9.84 6.25 -7.24
CA VAL A 189 10.22 7.47 -7.97
C VAL A 189 11.12 8.31 -7.08
N GLU A 190 12.41 8.46 -7.47
CA GLU A 190 13.41 9.13 -6.65
C GLU A 190 13.94 10.43 -7.25
N ASN A 191 13.73 10.65 -8.55
CA ASN A 191 14.25 11.79 -9.28
C ASN A 191 13.36 12.20 -10.46
N ASP A 192 13.68 13.37 -11.04
CA ASP A 192 12.94 13.97 -12.15
C ASP A 192 12.93 13.09 -13.42
N ALA A 193 14.00 12.35 -13.71
CA ALA A 193 14.06 11.49 -14.87
C ALA A 193 13.08 10.31 -14.75
N GLU A 194 12.91 9.75 -13.56
CA GLU A 194 11.93 8.69 -13.28
C GLU A 194 10.51 9.25 -13.29
N ASP A 195 10.31 10.46 -12.79
CA ASP A 195 9.03 11.15 -12.89
C ASP A 195 8.63 11.40 -14.35
N GLN A 196 9.57 11.87 -15.19
CA GLN A 196 9.35 12.02 -16.64
C GLN A 196 9.14 10.67 -17.35
N LEU A 197 9.79 9.60 -16.88
CA LEU A 197 9.52 8.25 -17.38
C LEU A 197 8.05 7.87 -17.12
N ALA A 198 7.55 8.11 -15.92
CA ALA A 198 6.14 7.87 -15.57
C ALA A 198 5.18 8.72 -16.41
N ASP A 199 5.55 9.96 -16.78
CA ASP A 199 4.76 10.81 -17.69
C ASP A 199 4.59 10.17 -19.08
N ARG A 200 5.62 9.46 -19.59
CA ARG A 200 5.53 8.78 -20.90
C ARG A 200 4.53 7.62 -20.94
N PHE A 201 4.15 7.11 -19.79
CA PHE A 201 3.18 6.02 -19.62
C PHE A 201 1.86 6.48 -19.03
N ASP A 202 1.62 7.80 -18.92
CA ASP A 202 0.41 8.40 -18.35
C ASP A 202 0.04 7.87 -16.95
N ILE A 203 1.06 7.49 -16.14
CA ILE A 203 0.82 6.97 -14.78
C ILE A 203 0.50 8.13 -13.86
N ALA A 204 -0.75 8.18 -13.40
CA ALA A 204 -1.26 9.28 -12.60
C ALA A 204 -0.73 9.28 -11.16
N ILE A 205 -0.75 8.12 -10.48
CA ILE A 205 -0.40 8.03 -9.06
C ILE A 205 1.00 7.48 -8.89
N ARG A 206 1.80 8.22 -8.13
CA ARG A 206 3.21 7.94 -7.93
C ARG A 206 3.59 8.06 -6.47
N GLN A 207 4.52 7.22 -6.05
CA GLN A 207 5.08 7.19 -4.71
C GLN A 207 6.60 7.06 -4.78
N GLY A 208 7.32 7.72 -3.87
CA GLY A 208 8.77 7.65 -3.82
C GLY A 208 9.38 8.86 -3.13
N TYR A 209 10.69 8.85 -2.97
CA TYR A 209 11.42 9.92 -2.27
C TYR A 209 11.36 11.27 -2.98
N TYR A 210 11.07 11.25 -4.28
CA TYR A 210 10.83 12.47 -5.06
C TYR A 210 9.60 13.25 -4.56
N TYR A 211 8.54 12.54 -4.17
CA TYR A 211 7.31 13.14 -3.65
C TYR A 211 7.30 13.29 -2.13
N GLY A 212 8.02 12.44 -1.43
CA GLY A 212 8.14 12.48 0.02
C GLY A 212 8.68 11.19 0.62
N LYS A 213 9.56 11.34 1.60
CA LYS A 213 10.04 10.20 2.38
C LYS A 213 9.01 9.84 3.46
N PRO A 214 8.96 8.57 3.89
CA PRO A 214 8.20 8.20 5.07
C PRO A 214 8.58 9.10 6.26
N HIS A 215 7.60 9.72 6.89
CA HIS A 215 7.81 10.59 8.04
C HIS A 215 6.81 10.30 9.14
N LEU A 216 7.20 10.55 10.39
CA LEU A 216 6.36 10.33 11.55
C LEU A 216 5.06 11.13 11.45
N PHE A 217 3.90 10.45 11.49
CA PHE A 217 2.62 11.10 11.62
C PHE A 217 2.38 11.44 13.09
N LYS A 218 2.36 12.74 13.39
CA LYS A 218 2.12 13.24 14.75
C LYS A 218 0.62 13.36 14.99
N LEU A 219 0.09 12.50 15.85
CA LEU A 219 -1.30 12.58 16.28
C LEU A 219 -1.53 13.75 17.24
N LYS A 220 -2.73 14.33 17.23
CA LYS A 220 -3.12 15.33 18.23
C LYS A 220 -2.96 14.75 19.64
N GLY A 221 -2.19 15.44 20.49
CA GLY A 221 -1.86 14.98 21.83
C GLY A 221 -0.51 14.27 21.98
N ASP A 222 0.19 13.97 20.90
CA ASP A 222 1.59 13.50 20.95
C ASP A 222 2.51 14.67 21.36
N GLN A 223 2.59 14.96 22.66
CA GLN A 223 3.54 15.94 23.18
C GLN A 223 4.94 15.30 23.22
N ASN A 224 5.94 15.94 22.55
CA ASN A 224 7.37 15.63 22.65
C ASN A 224 7.84 14.26 22.14
N LEU A 225 7.28 13.73 21.06
CA LEU A 225 7.97 12.67 20.32
C LEU A 225 9.00 13.34 19.41
N ALA A 226 10.30 13.24 19.79
CA ALA A 226 11.40 13.66 18.93
C ALA A 226 11.33 12.84 17.64
N GLY A 227 11.22 13.53 16.51
CA GLY A 227 11.28 12.96 15.18
C GLY A 227 12.72 12.81 14.73
#